data_7b525a5baac463d414490d8ec0863345
#
_entry.id   7b525a5baac463d414490d8ec0863345
#
_cell.length_a   1.000
_cell.length_b   1.000
_cell.length_c   1.000
_cell.angle_alpha   90.00
_cell.angle_beta   90.00
_cell.angle_gamma   90.00
#
_symmetry.space_group_name_H-M   'P 1'
#
loop_
_entity.id
_entity.type
_entity.pdbx_description
1 polymer ?
#
loop_
_entity_poly.entity_id
_entity_poly.type
_entity_poly.pdbx_seq_one_letter_code
_entity_poly.pdbx_strand_id
1 'polypeptide(L)'
;MSKAIICDKLILGTVQFGLNYGINNSKGKVSLNDSLKILEYAYDNGIRTLDSAEVYGNAHDIIGTFHEKNPTKIFNIITKLPKLINYDINDKINVYLKDLKVKYLETLMFHSFDSYKNNLNNFNILKELKSNNKIISLG
;
A
#
# COMPACT_ATOMS: atom_id res chain seq x y z
N MET A 1 4.10 33.63 -2.94
CA MET A 1 3.61 32.39 -2.28
C MET A 1 3.11 31.45 -3.37
N SER A 2 3.87 30.39 -3.65
CA SER A 2 3.44 29.32 -4.57
C SER A 2 2.22 28.64 -3.95
N LYS A 3 1.06 28.67 -4.63
CA LYS A 3 -0.08 27.82 -4.27
C LYS A 3 0.40 26.39 -4.33
N ALA A 4 0.48 25.69 -3.20
CA ALA A 4 0.65 24.24 -3.17
C ALA A 4 -0.50 23.66 -4.03
N ILE A 5 -0.15 23.01 -5.12
CA ILE A 5 -1.12 22.25 -5.92
C ILE A 5 -1.54 21.09 -5.00
N ILE A 6 -2.78 21.16 -4.50
CA ILE A 6 -3.32 20.09 -3.68
C ILE A 6 -3.59 18.90 -4.62
N CYS A 7 -2.70 17.94 -4.63
CA CYS A 7 -2.80 16.71 -5.43
C CYS A 7 -3.54 15.60 -4.67
N ASP A 8 -4.59 15.96 -3.92
CA ASP A 8 -5.39 15.04 -3.10
C ASP A 8 -6.12 13.95 -3.91
N LYS A 9 -6.30 14.18 -5.21
CA LYS A 9 -6.91 13.22 -6.14
C LYS A 9 -5.91 12.25 -6.78
N LEU A 10 -4.61 12.48 -6.58
CA LEU A 10 -3.59 11.61 -7.13
C LEU A 10 -3.23 10.51 -6.14
N ILE A 11 -3.06 9.30 -6.66
CA ILE A 11 -2.59 8.13 -5.93
C ILE A 11 -1.26 7.71 -6.54
N LEU A 12 -0.24 7.57 -5.71
CA LEU A 12 1.08 7.13 -6.15
C LEU A 12 1.17 5.61 -6.11
N GLY A 13 1.42 4.99 -7.28
CA GLY A 13 1.71 3.55 -7.39
C GLY A 13 3.13 3.22 -6.90
N THR A 14 3.29 2.12 -6.20
CA THR A 14 4.54 1.75 -5.52
C THR A 14 5.22 0.49 -6.06
N VAL A 15 4.71 -0.10 -7.14
CA VAL A 15 5.24 -1.36 -7.68
C VAL A 15 6.74 -1.31 -8.01
N GLN A 16 7.24 -0.17 -8.51
CA GLN A 16 8.65 0.01 -8.84
C GLN A 16 9.56 0.18 -7.61
N PHE A 17 9.01 0.41 -6.44
CA PHE A 17 9.78 0.37 -5.19
C PHE A 17 10.21 -1.06 -4.85
N GLY A 18 9.37 -2.04 -5.14
CA GLY A 18 9.64 -3.42 -4.81
C GLY A 18 10.12 -4.31 -5.97
N LEU A 19 9.80 -3.95 -7.21
CA LEU A 19 10.00 -4.78 -8.39
C LEU A 19 10.65 -4.01 -9.55
N ASN A 20 11.32 -4.76 -10.41
CA ASN A 20 11.71 -4.28 -11.73
C ASN A 20 10.50 -4.33 -12.66
N TYR A 21 9.69 -3.28 -12.68
CA TYR A 21 8.39 -3.25 -13.34
C TYR A 21 8.26 -2.06 -14.31
N GLY A 22 7.54 -2.30 -15.41
CA GLY A 22 7.18 -1.29 -16.41
C GLY A 22 7.88 -1.49 -17.75
N ILE A 23 7.11 -1.45 -18.85
CA ILE A 23 7.61 -1.70 -20.23
C ILE A 23 8.72 -0.70 -20.60
N ASN A 24 8.58 0.55 -20.15
CA ASN A 24 9.55 1.63 -20.43
C ASN A 24 10.58 1.82 -19.30
N ASN A 25 10.61 0.93 -18.33
CA ASN A 25 11.54 1.02 -17.20
C ASN A 25 12.90 0.42 -17.59
N SER A 26 13.83 1.26 -18.05
CA SER A 26 15.20 0.88 -18.36
C SER A 26 16.13 0.88 -17.14
N LYS A 27 15.72 1.45 -16.01
CA LYS A 27 16.54 1.63 -14.80
C LYS A 27 16.33 0.54 -13.75
N GLY A 28 15.31 -0.30 -13.92
CA GLY A 28 15.00 -1.36 -12.98
C GLY A 28 14.25 -0.89 -11.73
N LYS A 29 14.39 -1.64 -10.66
CA LYS A 29 13.82 -1.32 -9.34
C LYS A 29 14.43 -0.03 -8.78
N VAL A 30 13.58 0.83 -8.22
CA VAL A 30 14.03 2.08 -7.58
C VAL A 30 14.82 1.75 -6.31
N SER A 31 15.94 2.45 -6.09
CA SER A 31 16.74 2.29 -4.87
C SER A 31 15.95 2.72 -3.63
N LEU A 32 16.29 2.18 -2.45
CA LEU A 32 15.67 2.60 -1.19
C LEU A 32 15.77 4.12 -0.99
N ASN A 33 16.97 4.68 -1.22
CA ASN A 33 17.21 6.11 -1.02
C ASN A 33 16.34 6.97 -1.96
N ASP A 34 16.22 6.58 -3.22
CA ASP A 34 15.41 7.33 -4.18
C ASP A 34 13.92 7.12 -3.93
N SER A 35 13.49 5.92 -3.48
CA SER A 35 12.11 5.67 -3.06
C SER A 35 11.71 6.59 -1.90
N LEU A 36 12.56 6.75 -0.90
CA LEU A 36 12.31 7.66 0.23
C LEU A 36 12.21 9.13 -0.22
N LYS A 37 13.07 9.57 -1.14
CA LYS A 37 12.99 10.93 -1.72
C LYS A 37 11.69 11.13 -2.52
N ILE A 38 11.28 10.13 -3.30
CA ILE A 38 10.03 10.17 -4.08
C ILE A 38 8.83 10.29 -3.12
N LEU A 39 8.80 9.49 -2.06
CA LEU A 39 7.73 9.55 -1.06
C LEU A 39 7.68 10.91 -0.35
N GLU A 40 8.84 11.45 0.04
CA GLU A 40 8.93 12.78 0.65
C GLU A 40 8.41 13.86 -0.29
N TYR A 41 8.89 13.87 -1.54
CA TYR A 41 8.44 14.83 -2.54
C TYR A 41 6.93 14.71 -2.81
N ALA A 42 6.40 13.49 -2.94
CA ALA A 42 4.98 13.24 -3.16
C ALA A 42 4.14 13.80 -2.00
N TYR A 43 4.54 13.51 -0.76
CA TYR A 43 3.84 14.00 0.42
C TYR A 43 3.84 15.53 0.52
N ASP A 44 5.00 16.15 0.29
CA ASP A 44 5.17 17.61 0.38
C ASP A 44 4.40 18.35 -0.74
N ASN A 45 4.10 17.67 -1.85
CA ASN A 45 3.26 18.19 -2.94
C ASN A 45 1.79 17.76 -2.87
N GLY A 46 1.32 17.24 -1.73
CA GLY A 46 -0.10 17.02 -1.47
C GLY A 46 -0.63 15.64 -1.83
N ILE A 47 0.18 14.70 -2.34
CA ILE A 47 -0.24 13.31 -2.49
C ILE A 47 -0.35 12.68 -1.10
N ARG A 48 -1.48 12.06 -0.81
CA ARG A 48 -1.77 11.48 0.50
C ARG A 48 -2.05 9.99 0.48
N THR A 49 -2.17 9.39 -0.69
CA THR A 49 -2.55 7.99 -0.85
C THR A 49 -1.54 7.25 -1.71
N LEU A 50 -1.16 6.05 -1.26
CA LEU A 50 -0.31 5.12 -1.99
C LEU A 50 -1.12 3.89 -2.40
N ASP A 51 -0.88 3.40 -3.62
CA ASP A 51 -1.34 2.12 -4.12
C ASP A 51 -0.19 1.11 -4.07
N SER A 52 -0.37 0.06 -3.27
CA SER A 52 0.59 -1.03 -3.10
C SER A 52 -0.09 -2.39 -3.27
N ALA A 53 0.66 -3.45 -3.11
CA ALA A 53 0.17 -4.82 -3.04
C ALA A 53 1.19 -5.74 -2.36
N GLU A 54 0.73 -6.84 -1.75
CA GLU A 54 1.63 -7.86 -1.18
C GLU A 54 2.67 -8.35 -2.19
N VAL A 55 2.24 -8.52 -3.44
CA VAL A 55 3.09 -9.06 -4.52
C VAL A 55 4.10 -8.05 -5.09
N TYR A 56 4.18 -6.83 -4.54
CA TYR A 56 5.14 -5.81 -5.00
C TYR A 56 6.49 -5.90 -4.27
N GLY A 57 7.00 -7.12 -4.05
CA GLY A 57 8.29 -7.34 -3.41
C GLY A 57 8.35 -6.70 -2.01
N ASN A 58 9.35 -5.87 -1.75
CA ASN A 58 9.51 -5.19 -0.47
C ASN A 58 8.93 -3.76 -0.43
N ALA A 59 7.92 -3.45 -1.26
CA ALA A 59 7.31 -2.11 -1.29
C ALA A 59 6.72 -1.70 0.08
N HIS A 60 6.08 -2.64 0.81
CA HIS A 60 5.55 -2.37 2.16
C HIS A 60 6.65 -1.95 3.14
N ASP A 61 7.79 -2.66 3.14
CA ASP A 61 8.93 -2.32 4.02
C ASP A 61 9.52 -0.94 3.72
N ILE A 62 9.58 -0.57 2.44
CA ILE A 62 10.07 0.75 2.01
C ILE A 62 9.13 1.85 2.48
N ILE A 63 7.82 1.66 2.32
CA ILE A 63 6.80 2.60 2.81
C ILE A 63 6.89 2.72 4.34
N GLY A 64 6.97 1.59 5.04
CA GLY A 64 7.11 1.57 6.50
C GLY A 64 8.39 2.26 6.97
N THR A 65 9.50 2.08 6.27
CA THR A 65 10.76 2.80 6.54
C THR A 65 10.58 4.31 6.40
N PHE A 66 9.83 4.76 5.41
CA PHE A 66 9.50 6.17 5.24
C PHE A 66 8.66 6.69 6.43
N HIS A 67 7.59 5.98 6.81
CA HIS A 67 6.72 6.35 7.92
C HIS A 67 7.49 6.39 9.26
N GLU A 68 8.37 5.41 9.49
CA GLU A 68 9.20 5.37 10.71
C GLU A 68 10.15 6.57 10.83
N LYS A 69 10.75 6.98 9.70
CA LYS A 69 11.62 8.17 9.65
C LYS A 69 10.85 9.48 9.69
N ASN A 70 9.58 9.48 9.30
CA ASN A 70 8.74 10.67 9.16
C ASN A 70 7.38 10.48 9.85
N PRO A 71 7.31 10.39 11.19
CA PRO A 71 6.08 10.03 11.91
C PRO A 71 4.92 11.01 11.75
N THR A 72 5.19 12.20 11.22
CA THR A 72 4.15 13.21 10.89
C THR A 72 3.69 13.16 9.43
N LYS A 73 4.36 12.35 8.59
CA LYS A 73 4.05 12.21 7.15
C LYS A 73 3.56 10.79 6.86
N ILE A 74 2.36 10.46 7.31
CA ILE A 74 1.76 9.13 7.10
C ILE A 74 0.82 9.16 5.91
N PHE A 75 1.01 8.23 4.98
CA PHE A 75 0.11 8.04 3.83
C PHE A 75 -1.07 7.13 4.17
N ASN A 76 -2.20 7.38 3.52
CA ASN A 76 -3.29 6.41 3.41
C ASN A 76 -2.85 5.28 2.47
N ILE A 77 -3.08 4.03 2.87
CA ILE A 77 -2.60 2.88 2.12
C ILE A 77 -3.75 2.10 1.51
N ILE A 78 -3.71 1.98 0.18
CA ILE A 78 -4.46 0.98 -0.56
C ILE A 78 -3.50 -0.18 -0.81
N THR A 79 -3.88 -1.39 -0.44
CA THR A 79 -3.08 -2.58 -0.74
C THR A 79 -3.96 -3.75 -1.18
N LYS A 80 -3.35 -4.83 -1.66
CA LYS A 80 -4.06 -5.93 -2.31
C LYS A 80 -3.59 -7.27 -1.80
N LEU A 81 -4.57 -8.14 -1.53
CA LEU A 81 -4.33 -9.56 -1.27
C LEU A 81 -3.90 -10.28 -2.56
N PRO A 82 -3.01 -11.27 -2.49
CA PRO A 82 -2.58 -12.04 -3.64
C PRO A 82 -3.71 -12.94 -4.19
N LYS A 83 -3.45 -13.58 -5.34
CA LYS A 83 -4.42 -14.47 -5.97
C LYS A 83 -4.75 -15.70 -5.12
N LEU A 84 -3.75 -16.28 -4.49
CA LEU A 84 -3.89 -17.43 -3.59
C LEU A 84 -3.56 -17.01 -2.17
N ILE A 85 -4.50 -17.29 -1.26
CA ILE A 85 -4.35 -17.01 0.17
C ILE A 85 -4.27 -18.38 0.86
N ASN A 86 -3.09 -18.74 1.33
CA ASN A 86 -2.79 -19.99 2.02
C ASN A 86 -2.35 -19.76 3.49
N TYR A 87 -2.83 -18.69 4.08
CA TYR A 87 -2.49 -18.24 5.44
C TYR A 87 -3.71 -17.63 6.13
N ASP A 88 -3.63 -17.45 7.43
CA ASP A 88 -4.64 -16.72 8.18
C ASP A 88 -4.64 -15.23 7.79
N ILE A 89 -5.81 -14.71 7.36
CA ILE A 89 -5.93 -13.34 6.89
C ILE A 89 -5.77 -12.33 8.03
N ASN A 90 -6.25 -12.62 9.23
CA ASN A 90 -6.09 -11.71 10.38
C ASN A 90 -4.62 -11.51 10.71
N ASP A 91 -3.86 -12.60 10.76
CA ASP A 91 -2.42 -12.56 11.00
C ASP A 91 -1.71 -11.78 9.90
N LYS A 92 -2.10 -12.03 8.65
CA LYS A 92 -1.49 -11.35 7.50
C LYS A 92 -1.76 -9.85 7.48
N ILE A 93 -2.98 -9.43 7.80
CA ILE A 93 -3.29 -7.99 7.90
C ILE A 93 -2.52 -7.34 9.04
N ASN A 94 -2.33 -8.02 10.17
CA ASN A 94 -1.47 -7.53 11.24
C ASN A 94 -0.01 -7.35 10.77
N VAL A 95 0.50 -8.26 9.94
CA VAL A 95 1.83 -8.12 9.31
C VAL A 95 1.86 -6.90 8.40
N TYR A 96 0.86 -6.69 7.53
CA TYR A 96 0.82 -5.49 6.68
C TYR A 96 0.83 -4.19 7.49
N LEU A 97 0.00 -4.11 8.54
CA LEU A 97 -0.05 -2.92 9.39
C LEU A 97 1.29 -2.65 10.07
N LYS A 98 1.97 -3.70 10.53
CA LYS A 98 3.29 -3.64 11.16
C LYS A 98 4.36 -3.20 10.15
N ASP A 99 4.41 -3.82 8.98
CA ASP A 99 5.43 -3.52 7.96
C ASP A 99 5.26 -2.11 7.39
N LEU A 100 4.02 -1.71 7.12
CA LEU A 100 3.66 -0.36 6.65
C LEU A 100 3.75 0.72 7.75
N LYS A 101 3.86 0.34 9.04
CA LYS A 101 3.83 1.27 10.19
C LYS A 101 2.57 2.14 10.21
N VAL A 102 1.41 1.56 9.93
CA VAL A 102 0.11 2.23 9.97
C VAL A 102 -0.86 1.52 10.92
N LYS A 103 -1.86 2.24 11.38
CA LYS A 103 -2.88 1.69 12.31
C LYS A 103 -4.01 0.96 11.58
N TYR A 104 -4.27 1.32 10.33
CA TYR A 104 -5.32 0.76 9.49
C TYR A 104 -4.92 0.87 8.02
N LEU A 105 -5.57 0.08 7.18
CA LEU A 105 -5.52 0.21 5.72
C LEU A 105 -6.71 1.05 5.25
N GLU A 106 -6.47 2.04 4.41
CA GLU A 106 -7.53 2.84 3.79
C GLU A 106 -8.44 1.96 2.92
N THR A 107 -7.82 1.11 2.10
CA THR A 107 -8.57 0.13 1.31
C THR A 107 -7.76 -1.15 1.19
N LEU A 108 -8.42 -2.28 1.43
CA LEU A 108 -7.91 -3.60 1.09
C LEU A 108 -8.67 -4.13 -0.12
N MET A 109 -7.95 -4.50 -1.16
CA MET A 109 -8.53 -5.00 -2.40
C MET A 109 -8.11 -6.45 -2.66
N PHE A 110 -8.87 -7.14 -3.51
CA PHE A 110 -8.35 -8.32 -4.20
C PHE A 110 -7.49 -7.87 -5.39
N HIS A 111 -6.40 -8.59 -5.65
CA HIS A 111 -5.47 -8.21 -6.73
C HIS A 111 -6.09 -8.31 -8.12
N SER A 112 -7.08 -9.19 -8.29
CA SER A 112 -7.80 -9.43 -9.53
C SER A 112 -9.18 -10.03 -9.26
N PHE A 113 -10.03 -10.06 -10.27
CA PHE A 113 -11.34 -10.72 -10.19
C PHE A 113 -11.21 -12.23 -9.88
N ASP A 114 -10.20 -12.90 -10.39
CA ASP A 114 -9.91 -14.30 -10.03
C ASP A 114 -9.50 -14.45 -8.57
N SER A 115 -8.73 -13.51 -8.05
CA SER A 115 -8.40 -13.47 -6.62
C SER A 115 -9.67 -13.34 -5.78
N TYR A 116 -10.58 -12.46 -6.15
CA TYR A 116 -11.89 -12.31 -5.49
C TYR A 116 -12.68 -13.62 -5.51
N LYS A 117 -12.89 -14.23 -6.69
CA LYS A 117 -13.65 -15.49 -6.82
C LYS A 117 -13.07 -16.63 -5.98
N ASN A 118 -11.75 -16.74 -5.94
CA ASN A 118 -11.06 -17.82 -5.23
C ASN A 118 -11.05 -17.63 -3.71
N ASN A 119 -11.42 -16.46 -3.21
CA ASN A 119 -11.32 -16.11 -1.80
C ASN A 119 -12.65 -15.67 -1.17
N LEU A 120 -13.78 -16.03 -1.79
CA LEU A 120 -15.12 -15.71 -1.26
C LEU A 120 -15.34 -16.21 0.18
N ASN A 121 -14.74 -17.35 0.53
CA ASN A 121 -14.84 -17.94 1.87
C ASN A 121 -14.24 -17.03 2.97
N ASN A 122 -13.34 -16.13 2.59
CA ASN A 122 -12.67 -15.22 3.51
C ASN A 122 -13.45 -13.91 3.73
N PHE A 123 -14.58 -13.73 3.04
CA PHE A 123 -15.29 -12.46 3.05
C PHE A 123 -15.82 -12.06 4.45
N ASN A 124 -16.24 -13.04 5.26
CA ASN A 124 -16.70 -12.78 6.63
C ASN A 124 -15.56 -12.25 7.53
N ILE A 125 -14.34 -12.80 7.38
CA ILE A 125 -13.15 -12.33 8.09
C ILE A 125 -12.82 -10.88 7.68
N LEU A 126 -12.92 -10.57 6.38
CA LEU A 126 -12.69 -9.22 5.88
C LEU A 126 -13.72 -8.21 6.42
N LYS A 127 -14.99 -8.61 6.55
CA LYS A 127 -16.03 -7.79 7.18
C LYS A 127 -15.73 -7.52 8.65
N GLU A 128 -15.25 -8.52 9.38
CA GLU A 128 -14.87 -8.39 10.79
C GLU A 128 -13.68 -7.42 10.94
N LEU A 129 -12.64 -7.54 10.10
CA LEU A 129 -11.50 -6.62 10.07
C LEU A 129 -11.94 -5.18 9.79
N LYS A 130 -12.94 -4.99 8.93
CA LYS A 130 -13.55 -3.69 8.69
C LYS A 130 -14.31 -3.18 9.93
N SER A 131 -15.11 -4.02 10.58
CA SER A 131 -15.84 -3.65 11.81
C SER A 131 -14.88 -3.25 12.95
N ASN A 132 -13.69 -3.84 12.98
CA ASN A 132 -12.65 -3.54 13.97
C ASN A 132 -11.74 -2.37 13.55
N ASN A 133 -12.10 -1.63 12.49
CA ASN A 133 -11.36 -0.48 11.95
C ASN A 133 -9.90 -0.78 11.55
N LYS A 134 -9.55 -2.04 11.27
CA LYS A 134 -8.25 -2.39 10.68
C LYS A 134 -8.22 -2.12 9.17
N ILE A 135 -9.39 -2.11 8.56
CA ILE A 135 -9.63 -1.81 7.15
C ILE A 135 -10.80 -0.84 7.09
N ILE A 136 -10.65 0.28 6.38
CA ILE A 136 -11.74 1.26 6.21
C ILE A 136 -12.67 0.86 5.07
N SER A 137 -12.10 0.46 3.94
CA SER A 137 -12.85 0.06 2.74
C SER A 137 -12.36 -1.26 2.17
N LEU A 138 -13.28 -2.03 1.59
CA LEU A 138 -13.00 -3.26 0.84
C LEU A 138 -13.30 -3.02 -0.65
N GLY A 139 -12.42 -3.53 -1.53
CA GLY A 139 -12.54 -3.43 -2.98
C GLY A 139 -12.13 -4.70 -3.72
#